data_629569cc843a3f62bc2fe55047f07050
#
_entry.id   629569cc843a3f62bc2fe55047f07050
#
_cell.length_a   1.000
_cell.length_b   1.000
_cell.length_c   1.000
_cell.angle_alpha   90.00
_cell.angle_beta   90.00
_cell.angle_gamma   90.00
#
_symmetry.space_group_name_H-M   'P 1'
#
loop_
_entity.id
_entity.type
_entity.pdbx_description
1 polymer ?
#
loop_
_entity_poly.entity_id
_entity_poly.type
_entity_poly.pdbx_seq_one_letter_code
_entity_poly.pdbx_strand_id
1 'polypeptide(L)'
;KRIRLLFGTNEETGCGDMSWYVSHGGELPVYGFTPDGEYPIINGEKGILNGTYSRKLHQTGDYRLTKFEGGAASNISPAYAAAELQCPADAASKISADKVTVTPIEGGIRVEAEGIAVHGSTPEQGENAIGRLAQALNQLPLTGELGDCMAFVAERIGMEVHGESLGLAMRDELSGPLTLNLGVAKFEQETLSLVFSVRYPVTLKYDLVY
;
A
#
# COMPACT_ATOMS: atom_id res chain seq x y z
N LYS A 1 -11.91 15.99 42.30
CA LYS A 1 -11.66 15.73 40.86
C LYS A 1 -10.96 14.41 40.74
N ARG A 2 -11.36 13.59 39.75
CA ARG A 2 -10.79 12.28 39.51
C ARG A 2 -10.17 12.29 38.10
N ILE A 3 -8.98 11.73 37.97
CA ILE A 3 -8.27 11.54 36.72
C ILE A 3 -8.21 10.04 36.45
N ARG A 4 -8.49 9.62 35.23
CA ARG A 4 -8.35 8.24 34.77
C ARG A 4 -7.41 8.25 33.56
N LEU A 5 -6.45 7.34 33.58
CA LEU A 5 -5.61 7.04 32.44
C LEU A 5 -6.11 5.72 31.82
N LEU A 6 -6.31 5.73 30.51
CA LEU A 6 -6.66 4.55 29.73
C LEU A 6 -5.47 4.24 28.81
N PHE A 7 -4.97 3.01 28.89
CA PHE A 7 -3.92 2.51 28.02
C PHE A 7 -4.54 1.49 27.07
N GLY A 8 -4.65 1.84 25.79
CA GLY A 8 -5.10 0.98 24.74
C GLY A 8 -3.97 0.13 24.17
N THR A 9 -4.30 -0.96 23.51
CA THR A 9 -3.35 -1.89 22.85
C THR A 9 -3.73 -2.17 21.40
N ASN A 10 -4.72 -1.49 20.86
CA ASN A 10 -5.32 -1.80 19.55
C ASN A 10 -5.61 -0.55 18.71
N GLU A 11 -4.88 0.56 18.95
CA GLU A 11 -5.07 1.83 18.23
C GLU A 11 -4.85 1.63 16.73
N GLU A 12 -3.72 1.07 16.32
CA GLU A 12 -3.30 0.86 14.94
C GLU A 12 -4.21 -0.10 14.13
N THR A 13 -5.10 -0.82 14.79
CA THR A 13 -6.00 -1.80 14.17
C THR A 13 -7.48 -1.53 14.43
N GLY A 14 -7.82 -0.26 14.74
CA GLY A 14 -9.19 0.24 14.81
C GLY A 14 -9.79 0.42 16.20
N CYS A 15 -8.97 0.58 17.25
CA CYS A 15 -9.41 0.92 18.62
C CYS A 15 -10.49 -0.03 19.19
N GLY A 16 -10.41 -1.32 18.88
CA GLY A 16 -11.38 -2.33 19.33
C GLY A 16 -11.44 -2.46 20.85
N ASP A 17 -10.34 -2.19 21.53
CA ASP A 17 -10.23 -2.15 22.99
C ASP A 17 -11.03 -0.99 23.61
N MET A 18 -11.02 0.19 23.00
CA MET A 18 -11.86 1.32 23.44
C MET A 18 -13.34 1.06 23.20
N SER A 19 -13.67 0.49 22.04
CA SER A 19 -15.04 0.04 21.74
C SER A 19 -15.53 -1.00 22.74
N TRP A 20 -14.67 -1.95 23.10
CA TRP A 20 -14.96 -2.95 24.13
C TRP A 20 -15.18 -2.31 25.50
N TYR A 21 -14.27 -1.39 25.91
CA TYR A 21 -14.38 -0.66 27.18
C TYR A 21 -15.73 0.06 27.30
N VAL A 22 -16.14 0.78 26.27
CA VAL A 22 -17.42 1.52 26.26
C VAL A 22 -18.61 0.56 26.31
N SER A 23 -18.61 -0.49 25.50
CA SER A 23 -19.73 -1.45 25.43
C SER A 23 -19.88 -2.31 26.68
N HIS A 24 -18.84 -2.46 27.49
CA HIS A 24 -18.88 -3.20 28.76
C HIS A 24 -19.03 -2.29 29.99
N GLY A 25 -19.58 -1.10 29.82
CA GLY A 25 -19.93 -0.20 30.92
C GLY A 25 -18.74 0.57 31.49
N GLY A 26 -17.69 0.74 30.72
CA GLY A 26 -16.58 1.62 31.07
C GLY A 26 -17.08 3.04 31.34
N GLU A 27 -16.61 3.66 32.40
CA GLU A 27 -17.02 5.01 32.77
C GLU A 27 -16.54 6.02 31.72
N LEU A 28 -17.46 6.76 31.11
CA LEU A 28 -17.15 7.79 30.16
C LEU A 28 -16.62 9.05 30.83
N PRO A 29 -15.60 9.72 30.29
CA PRO A 29 -15.10 10.98 30.82
C PRO A 29 -16.07 12.13 30.51
N VAL A 30 -16.09 13.15 31.37
CA VAL A 30 -16.74 14.44 31.08
C VAL A 30 -15.87 15.22 30.08
N TYR A 31 -14.54 15.12 30.25
CA TYR A 31 -13.53 15.68 29.36
C TYR A 31 -12.40 14.65 29.23
N GLY A 32 -11.79 14.59 28.07
CA GLY A 32 -10.64 13.73 27.81
C GLY A 32 -9.81 14.31 26.67
N PHE A 33 -8.58 13.84 26.56
CA PHE A 33 -7.72 14.08 25.41
C PHE A 33 -6.81 12.86 25.19
N THR A 34 -6.43 12.66 23.96
CA THR A 34 -5.42 11.69 23.56
C THR A 34 -4.14 12.43 23.24
N PRO A 35 -3.03 12.18 23.95
CA PRO A 35 -1.76 12.86 23.69
C PRO A 35 -0.97 12.18 22.54
N ASP A 36 -1.67 11.64 21.57
CA ASP A 36 -1.14 10.95 20.41
C ASP A 36 -1.21 11.87 19.20
N GLY A 37 -0.17 12.64 18.98
CA GLY A 37 -0.10 13.56 17.89
C GLY A 37 0.90 14.69 18.14
N GLU A 38 0.97 15.61 17.18
CA GLU A 38 1.86 16.77 17.27
C GLU A 38 1.26 17.88 18.15
N TYR A 39 2.13 18.56 18.87
CA TYR A 39 1.74 19.70 19.70
C TYR A 39 1.75 21.01 18.89
N PRO A 40 0.94 22.00 19.27
CA PRO A 40 0.09 22.05 20.49
C PRO A 40 -1.27 21.37 20.33
N ILE A 41 -1.87 21.33 19.15
CA ILE A 41 -3.20 20.77 18.90
C ILE A 41 -3.31 20.36 17.44
N ILE A 42 -3.85 19.16 17.19
CA ILE A 42 -4.37 18.76 15.89
C ILE A 42 -5.84 19.15 15.85
N ASN A 43 -6.21 20.04 14.93
CA ASN A 43 -7.57 20.56 14.76
C ASN A 43 -8.31 19.97 13.58
N GLY A 44 -7.70 19.05 12.86
CA GLY A 44 -8.28 18.35 11.71
C GLY A 44 -7.33 17.31 11.18
N GLU A 45 -7.89 16.24 10.64
CA GLU A 45 -7.13 15.16 10.03
C GLU A 45 -7.70 14.84 8.65
N LYS A 46 -6.84 14.38 7.74
CA LYS A 46 -7.27 13.88 6.44
C LYS A 46 -8.21 12.69 6.62
N GLY A 47 -9.20 12.59 5.74
CA GLY A 47 -10.00 11.38 5.66
C GLY A 47 -9.15 10.19 5.21
N ILE A 48 -9.46 8.99 5.71
CA ILE A 48 -8.75 7.76 5.37
C ILE A 48 -9.71 6.83 4.64
N LEU A 49 -9.23 6.31 3.50
CA LEU A 49 -9.89 5.27 2.72
C LEU A 49 -8.91 4.13 2.52
N ASN A 50 -9.25 2.95 3.03
CA ASN A 50 -8.53 1.73 2.71
C ASN A 50 -9.35 0.90 1.72
N GLY A 51 -8.72 0.51 0.62
CA GLY A 51 -9.34 -0.26 -0.43
C GLY A 51 -8.54 -1.51 -0.77
N THR A 52 -9.24 -2.58 -1.10
CA THR A 52 -8.65 -3.80 -1.62
C THR A 52 -9.18 -4.04 -3.04
N TYR A 53 -8.26 -4.12 -3.99
CA TYR A 53 -8.56 -4.60 -5.33
C TYR A 53 -8.05 -6.05 -5.44
N SER A 54 -8.91 -6.94 -5.91
CA SER A 54 -8.55 -8.34 -6.13
C SER A 54 -9.05 -8.80 -7.49
N ARG A 55 -8.18 -9.47 -8.24
CA ARG A 55 -8.51 -10.02 -9.55
C ARG A 55 -7.89 -11.39 -9.74
N LYS A 56 -8.70 -12.35 -10.19
CA LYS A 56 -8.20 -13.63 -10.68
C LYS A 56 -7.57 -13.41 -12.06
N LEU A 57 -6.32 -13.84 -12.22
CA LEU A 57 -5.56 -13.68 -13.45
C LEU A 57 -5.59 -14.98 -14.28
N HIS A 58 -6.14 -14.89 -15.48
CA HIS A 58 -6.01 -15.94 -16.49
C HIS A 58 -4.69 -15.75 -17.24
N GLN A 59 -3.67 -16.46 -16.79
CA GLN A 59 -2.33 -16.32 -17.33
C GLN A 59 -2.14 -17.17 -18.58
N THR A 60 -1.62 -16.54 -19.64
CA THR A 60 -1.31 -17.17 -20.92
C THR A 60 0.13 -16.85 -21.33
N GLY A 61 0.71 -17.65 -22.22
CA GLY A 61 2.08 -17.44 -22.72
C GLY A 61 3.16 -18.06 -21.83
N ASP A 62 4.39 -17.66 -22.10
CA ASP A 62 5.61 -18.27 -21.54
C ASP A 62 6.00 -17.68 -20.17
N TYR A 63 5.37 -16.58 -19.76
CA TYR A 63 5.59 -15.92 -18.49
C TYR A 63 4.38 -16.13 -17.58
N ARG A 64 4.60 -16.78 -16.45
CA ARG A 64 3.54 -17.05 -15.48
C ARG A 64 3.98 -16.63 -14.09
N LEU A 65 3.25 -15.72 -13.48
CA LEU A 65 3.43 -15.34 -12.08
C LEU A 65 3.04 -16.50 -11.19
N THR A 66 3.93 -16.95 -10.35
CA THR A 66 3.68 -18.02 -9.37
C THR A 66 3.59 -17.48 -7.95
N LYS A 67 4.28 -16.37 -7.68
CA LYS A 67 4.25 -15.68 -6.40
C LYS A 67 4.42 -14.18 -6.59
N PHE A 68 3.71 -13.40 -5.82
CA PHE A 68 3.95 -11.97 -5.63
C PHE A 68 3.63 -11.64 -4.17
N GLU A 69 4.56 -11.01 -3.49
CA GLU A 69 4.38 -10.59 -2.10
C GLU A 69 5.10 -9.27 -1.84
N GLY A 70 4.46 -8.40 -1.09
CA GLY A 70 5.06 -7.16 -0.63
C GLY A 70 4.20 -6.50 0.43
N GLY A 71 4.85 -5.94 1.44
CA GLY A 71 4.20 -5.25 2.54
C GLY A 71 3.39 -6.13 3.49
N ALA A 72 3.02 -5.54 4.63
CA ALA A 72 2.27 -6.22 5.69
C ALA A 72 1.08 -5.41 6.19
N ALA A 73 1.06 -4.09 5.96
CA ALA A 73 0.01 -3.19 6.42
C ALA A 73 -0.28 -2.10 5.38
N SER A 74 -1.55 -1.73 5.21
CA SER A 74 -1.96 -0.74 4.21
C SER A 74 -1.39 0.65 4.48
N ASN A 75 -1.17 0.99 5.75
CA ASN A 75 -0.69 2.29 6.22
C ASN A 75 0.85 2.41 6.28
N ILE A 76 1.59 1.45 5.73
CA ILE A 76 3.06 1.50 5.65
C ILE A 76 3.48 1.32 4.20
N SER A 77 4.37 2.18 3.70
CA SER A 77 5.04 1.98 2.42
C SER A 77 6.03 0.81 2.56
N PRO A 78 5.96 -0.24 1.73
CA PRO A 78 6.77 -1.43 1.94
C PRO A 78 8.23 -1.23 1.54
N ALA A 79 9.15 -1.67 2.40
CA ALA A 79 10.60 -1.68 2.16
C ALA A 79 11.08 -2.89 1.33
N TYR A 80 10.23 -3.88 1.12
CA TYR A 80 10.57 -5.09 0.40
C TYR A 80 9.37 -5.65 -0.34
N ALA A 81 9.63 -6.15 -1.55
CA ALA A 81 8.68 -6.93 -2.33
C ALA A 81 9.42 -7.97 -3.17
N ALA A 82 8.77 -9.10 -3.43
CA ALA A 82 9.33 -10.17 -4.25
C ALA A 82 8.27 -10.81 -5.15
N ALA A 83 8.69 -11.29 -6.31
CA ALA A 83 7.89 -12.09 -7.22
C ALA A 83 8.67 -13.27 -7.75
N GLU A 84 7.97 -14.37 -8.02
CA GLU A 84 8.51 -15.53 -8.73
C GLU A 84 7.71 -15.75 -10.01
N LEU A 85 8.41 -16.00 -11.10
CA LEU A 85 7.80 -16.28 -12.39
C LEU A 85 8.41 -17.54 -12.99
N GLN A 86 7.56 -18.40 -13.52
CA GLN A 86 7.97 -19.38 -14.54
C GLN A 86 8.15 -18.62 -15.86
N CYS A 87 9.30 -18.79 -16.50
CA CYS A 87 9.63 -18.03 -17.70
C CYS A 87 10.85 -18.64 -18.43
N PRO A 88 11.14 -18.21 -19.68
CA PRO A 88 12.34 -18.60 -20.40
C PRO A 88 13.63 -18.20 -19.66
N ALA A 89 14.70 -18.97 -19.87
CA ALA A 89 15.98 -18.83 -19.18
C ALA A 89 16.67 -17.44 -19.39
N ASP A 90 16.36 -16.75 -20.49
CA ASP A 90 16.88 -15.41 -20.80
C ASP A 90 16.14 -14.26 -20.11
N ALA A 91 15.07 -14.55 -19.36
CA ALA A 91 14.22 -13.56 -18.73
C ALA A 91 15.00 -12.62 -17.76
N ALA A 92 15.96 -13.19 -17.01
CA ALA A 92 16.74 -12.42 -16.05
C ALA A 92 17.52 -11.27 -16.73
N SER A 93 18.00 -11.45 -17.95
CA SER A 93 18.75 -10.43 -18.70
C SER A 93 17.89 -9.28 -19.23
N LYS A 94 16.57 -9.40 -19.19
CA LYS A 94 15.61 -8.41 -19.67
C LYS A 94 15.23 -7.39 -18.62
N ILE A 95 15.57 -7.65 -17.34
CA ILE A 95 15.29 -6.74 -16.23
C ILE A 95 16.57 -5.98 -15.88
N SER A 96 16.47 -4.65 -15.90
CA SER A 96 17.54 -3.75 -15.41
C SER A 96 16.89 -2.60 -14.65
N ALA A 97 17.01 -2.61 -13.32
CA ALA A 97 16.44 -1.59 -12.47
C ALA A 97 17.28 -1.41 -11.20
N ASP A 98 17.34 -0.19 -10.69
CA ASP A 98 18.01 0.14 -9.43
C ASP A 98 17.28 -0.51 -8.25
N LYS A 99 18.04 -1.01 -7.27
CA LYS A 99 17.50 -1.69 -6.07
C LYS A 99 16.62 -2.90 -6.40
N VAL A 100 16.89 -3.56 -7.53
CA VAL A 100 16.21 -4.80 -7.94
C VAL A 100 17.24 -5.88 -8.15
N THR A 101 17.01 -7.03 -7.53
CA THR A 101 17.84 -8.23 -7.69
C THR A 101 17.04 -9.30 -8.42
N VAL A 102 17.65 -9.88 -9.45
CA VAL A 102 17.05 -10.99 -10.21
C VAL A 102 17.89 -12.24 -10.02
N THR A 103 17.30 -13.27 -9.48
CA THR A 103 17.94 -14.55 -9.20
C THR A 103 17.29 -15.66 -10.04
N PRO A 104 18.04 -16.40 -10.87
CA PRO A 104 17.50 -17.59 -11.51
C PRO A 104 17.08 -18.63 -10.48
N ILE A 105 15.90 -19.25 -10.71
CA ILE A 105 15.38 -20.37 -9.94
C ILE A 105 15.01 -21.52 -10.89
N GLU A 106 14.64 -22.65 -10.35
CA GLU A 106 14.22 -23.79 -11.18
C GLU A 106 12.97 -23.43 -12.02
N GLY A 107 13.11 -23.45 -13.32
CA GLY A 107 12.03 -23.14 -14.27
C GLY A 107 11.67 -21.67 -14.41
N GLY A 108 12.49 -20.73 -13.87
CA GLY A 108 12.16 -19.31 -13.94
C GLY A 108 13.12 -18.38 -13.21
N ILE A 109 12.56 -17.29 -12.72
CA ILE A 109 13.30 -16.26 -11.98
C ILE A 109 12.55 -15.84 -10.72
N ARG A 110 13.31 -15.42 -9.72
CA ARG A 110 12.86 -14.63 -8.59
C ARG A 110 13.36 -13.19 -8.74
N VAL A 111 12.46 -12.24 -8.59
CA VAL A 111 12.75 -10.80 -8.67
C VAL A 111 12.43 -10.19 -7.32
N GLU A 112 13.39 -9.48 -6.74
CA GLU A 112 13.28 -8.85 -5.44
C GLU A 112 13.55 -7.36 -5.58
N ALA A 113 12.73 -6.53 -4.96
CA ALA A 113 12.87 -5.08 -4.96
C ALA A 113 12.98 -4.56 -3.54
N GLU A 114 13.92 -3.62 -3.34
CA GLU A 114 14.11 -2.90 -2.10
C GLU A 114 13.46 -1.52 -2.16
N GLY A 115 12.96 -1.07 -1.03
CA GLY A 115 12.37 0.24 -0.84
C GLY A 115 12.78 0.86 0.49
N ILE A 116 12.07 1.90 0.91
CA ILE A 116 12.24 2.56 2.21
C ILE A 116 10.88 2.64 2.88
N ALA A 117 10.75 1.96 4.02
CA ALA A 117 9.51 1.96 4.78
C ALA A 117 9.27 3.31 5.45
N VAL A 118 8.06 3.83 5.25
CA VAL A 118 7.57 5.03 5.93
C VAL A 118 6.08 4.88 6.21
N HIS A 119 5.57 5.69 7.11
CA HIS A 119 4.12 5.74 7.35
C HIS A 119 3.38 6.28 6.12
N GLY A 120 2.22 5.70 5.81
CA GLY A 120 1.43 6.03 4.61
C GLY A 120 0.82 7.44 4.59
N SER A 121 1.00 8.23 5.65
CA SER A 121 0.68 9.66 5.66
C SER A 121 1.74 10.52 5.00
N THR A 122 2.98 10.03 4.92
CA THR A 122 4.14 10.74 4.35
C THR A 122 4.89 9.84 3.36
N PRO A 123 4.19 9.27 2.36
CA PRO A 123 4.78 8.28 1.46
C PRO A 123 5.92 8.87 0.59
N GLU A 124 5.95 10.18 0.43
CA GLU A 124 7.00 10.92 -0.29
C GLU A 124 8.37 10.86 0.41
N GLN A 125 8.43 10.46 1.67
CA GLN A 125 9.68 10.26 2.42
C GLN A 125 10.23 8.85 2.27
N GLY A 126 9.48 7.95 1.61
CA GLY A 126 9.81 6.56 1.40
C GLY A 126 10.01 6.19 -0.06
N GLU A 127 10.21 4.91 -0.28
CA GLU A 127 10.25 4.30 -1.60
C GLU A 127 9.44 2.99 -1.58
N ASN A 128 8.43 2.89 -2.42
CA ASN A 128 7.54 1.74 -2.43
C ASN A 128 8.15 0.56 -3.21
N ALA A 129 8.53 -0.50 -2.50
CA ALA A 129 9.12 -1.69 -3.12
C ALA A 129 8.15 -2.43 -4.06
N ILE A 130 6.83 -2.40 -3.81
CA ILE A 130 5.83 -3.03 -4.70
C ILE A 130 5.78 -2.29 -6.04
N GLY A 131 5.76 -0.95 -6.01
CA GLY A 131 5.77 -0.14 -7.23
C GLY A 131 7.04 -0.38 -8.05
N ARG A 132 8.21 -0.42 -7.38
CA ARG A 132 9.50 -0.73 -8.00
C ARG A 132 9.51 -2.14 -8.61
N LEU A 133 9.01 -3.14 -7.91
CA LEU A 133 8.90 -4.50 -8.41
C LEU A 133 8.00 -4.58 -9.65
N ALA A 134 6.85 -3.91 -9.63
CA ALA A 134 5.95 -3.88 -10.78
C ALA A 134 6.60 -3.22 -12.01
N GLN A 135 7.34 -2.11 -11.82
CA GLN A 135 8.11 -1.47 -12.89
C GLN A 135 9.20 -2.40 -13.46
N ALA A 136 9.87 -3.16 -12.61
CA ALA A 136 10.86 -4.14 -13.05
C ALA A 136 10.21 -5.27 -13.87
N LEU A 137 9.10 -5.83 -13.40
CA LEU A 137 8.38 -6.89 -14.08
C LEU A 137 7.76 -6.41 -15.42
N ASN A 138 7.38 -5.15 -15.52
CA ASN A 138 6.83 -4.57 -16.76
C ASN A 138 7.86 -4.48 -17.91
N GLN A 139 9.15 -4.72 -17.64
CA GLN A 139 10.18 -4.85 -18.68
C GLN A 139 10.14 -6.22 -19.37
N LEU A 140 9.46 -7.21 -18.78
CA LEU A 140 9.26 -8.51 -19.38
C LEU A 140 8.12 -8.48 -20.40
N PRO A 141 8.15 -9.31 -21.46
CA PRO A 141 7.08 -9.37 -22.44
C PRO A 141 5.88 -10.19 -21.89
N LEU A 142 5.31 -9.67 -20.81
CA LEU A 142 4.11 -10.23 -20.19
C LEU A 142 2.91 -10.04 -21.11
N THR A 143 2.02 -11.03 -21.14
CA THR A 143 0.84 -11.01 -22.04
C THR A 143 -0.45 -11.31 -21.30
N GLY A 144 -1.58 -10.95 -21.92
CA GLY A 144 -2.91 -11.16 -21.38
C GLY A 144 -3.14 -10.40 -20.07
N GLU A 145 -3.99 -10.93 -19.20
CA GLU A 145 -4.37 -10.25 -17.95
C GLU A 145 -3.20 -9.98 -16.99
N LEU A 146 -2.15 -10.82 -17.02
CA LEU A 146 -0.95 -10.58 -16.24
C LEU A 146 -0.21 -9.34 -16.77
N GLY A 147 -0.03 -9.24 -18.09
CA GLY A 147 0.60 -8.07 -18.72
C GLY A 147 -0.16 -6.79 -18.43
N ASP A 148 -1.48 -6.79 -18.63
CA ASP A 148 -2.35 -5.65 -18.39
C ASP A 148 -2.30 -5.20 -16.92
N CYS A 149 -2.29 -6.15 -15.99
CA CYS A 149 -2.23 -5.88 -14.56
C CYS A 149 -0.89 -5.27 -14.14
N MET A 150 0.22 -5.86 -14.61
CA MET A 150 1.56 -5.34 -14.29
C MET A 150 1.80 -3.96 -14.92
N ALA A 151 1.38 -3.75 -16.16
CA ALA A 151 1.44 -2.44 -16.81
C ALA A 151 0.61 -1.40 -16.03
N PHE A 152 -0.61 -1.74 -15.62
CA PHE A 152 -1.43 -0.83 -14.81
C PHE A 152 -0.74 -0.45 -13.50
N VAL A 153 -0.21 -1.43 -12.74
CA VAL A 153 0.47 -1.14 -11.48
C VAL A 153 1.74 -0.34 -11.71
N ALA A 154 2.54 -0.69 -12.72
CA ALA A 154 3.80 -0.02 -13.03
C ALA A 154 3.62 1.43 -13.50
N GLU A 155 2.62 1.68 -14.36
CA GLU A 155 2.44 2.95 -15.06
C GLU A 155 1.47 3.90 -14.35
N ARG A 156 0.46 3.36 -13.63
CA ARG A 156 -0.60 4.16 -12.99
C ARG A 156 -0.42 4.34 -11.50
N ILE A 157 0.40 3.50 -10.87
CA ILE A 157 0.70 3.55 -9.45
C ILE A 157 2.21 3.75 -9.27
N GLY A 158 3.01 2.76 -9.69
CA GLY A 158 4.46 2.84 -9.71
C GLY A 158 5.04 3.40 -8.41
N MET A 159 5.76 4.49 -8.55
CA MET A 159 6.35 5.26 -7.44
C MET A 159 5.57 6.54 -7.11
N GLU A 160 4.40 6.74 -7.72
CA GLU A 160 3.54 7.89 -7.41
C GLU A 160 2.98 7.79 -5.99
N VAL A 161 2.92 8.92 -5.32
CA VAL A 161 2.45 9.02 -3.94
C VAL A 161 1.20 9.91 -3.78
N HIS A 162 0.76 10.53 -4.87
CA HIS A 162 -0.43 11.38 -4.89
C HIS A 162 -1.50 10.89 -5.88
N GLY A 163 -1.22 9.82 -6.64
CA GLY A 163 -2.14 9.23 -7.61
C GLY A 163 -2.38 10.10 -8.84
N GLU A 164 -1.34 10.76 -9.33
CA GLU A 164 -1.39 11.65 -10.50
C GLU A 164 -1.93 10.92 -11.73
N SER A 165 -1.38 9.76 -12.03
CA SER A 165 -1.78 8.94 -13.17
C SER A 165 -3.16 8.29 -13.02
N LEU A 166 -3.70 8.25 -11.80
CA LEU A 166 -5.07 7.82 -11.50
C LEU A 166 -6.08 8.97 -11.52
N GLY A 167 -5.62 10.23 -11.67
CA GLY A 167 -6.47 11.42 -11.60
C GLY A 167 -6.89 11.78 -10.18
N LEU A 168 -6.17 11.30 -9.16
CA LEU A 168 -6.45 11.52 -7.74
C LEU A 168 -5.59 12.62 -7.11
N ALA A 169 -4.77 13.33 -7.86
CA ALA A 169 -3.86 14.37 -7.37
C ALA A 169 -4.59 15.62 -6.84
N MET A 170 -5.51 15.42 -5.91
CA MET A 170 -6.28 16.47 -5.25
C MET A 170 -5.52 17.06 -4.08
N ARG A 171 -5.79 18.34 -3.79
CA ARG A 171 -5.17 19.04 -2.65
C ARG A 171 -6.06 20.16 -2.12
N ASP A 172 -5.83 20.54 -0.86
CA ASP A 172 -6.35 21.77 -0.29
C ASP A 172 -5.25 22.59 0.41
N GLU A 173 -5.58 23.81 0.81
CA GLU A 173 -4.64 24.70 1.51
C GLU A 173 -4.47 24.31 2.99
N LEU A 174 -5.45 23.64 3.58
CA LEU A 174 -5.48 23.32 5.01
C LEU A 174 -4.67 22.09 5.35
N SER A 175 -4.82 21.02 4.55
CA SER A 175 -4.20 19.71 4.83
C SER A 175 -3.24 19.22 3.74
N GLY A 176 -3.06 19.98 2.66
CA GLY A 176 -2.13 19.66 1.58
C GLY A 176 -2.62 18.61 0.59
N PRO A 177 -1.74 17.87 -0.08
CA PRO A 177 -2.10 16.93 -1.13
C PRO A 177 -2.72 15.63 -0.58
N LEU A 178 -3.56 14.97 -1.39
CA LEU A 178 -3.91 13.57 -1.19
C LEU A 178 -2.65 12.72 -1.18
N THR A 179 -2.60 11.67 -0.34
CA THR A 179 -1.56 10.66 -0.40
C THR A 179 -2.14 9.30 -0.75
N LEU A 180 -1.43 8.57 -1.59
CA LEU A 180 -1.76 7.22 -2.04
C LEU A 180 -0.61 6.29 -1.66
N ASN A 181 -0.89 5.24 -0.91
CA ASN A 181 0.07 4.21 -0.56
C ASN A 181 -0.45 2.83 -0.99
N LEU A 182 0.29 2.13 -1.83
CA LEU A 182 0.10 0.71 -2.08
C LEU A 182 0.85 -0.07 -1.00
N GLY A 183 0.15 -0.42 0.07
CA GLY A 183 0.76 -0.97 1.29
C GLY A 183 0.95 -2.48 1.27
N VAL A 184 0.11 -3.23 0.54
CA VAL A 184 0.20 -4.69 0.46
C VAL A 184 -0.10 -5.16 -0.96
N ALA A 185 0.68 -6.11 -1.45
CA ALA A 185 0.38 -6.86 -2.66
C ALA A 185 0.64 -8.35 -2.43
N LYS A 186 -0.27 -9.20 -2.90
CA LYS A 186 -0.19 -10.65 -2.75
C LYS A 186 -0.78 -11.36 -3.95
N PHE A 187 -0.10 -12.40 -4.42
CA PHE A 187 -0.64 -13.31 -5.42
C PHE A 187 -0.73 -14.71 -4.84
N GLU A 188 -1.94 -15.21 -4.73
CA GLU A 188 -2.28 -16.54 -4.25
C GLU A 188 -3.46 -17.12 -5.03
N GLN A 189 -3.45 -18.42 -5.29
CA GLN A 189 -4.54 -19.13 -5.96
C GLN A 189 -5.02 -18.43 -7.25
N GLU A 190 -4.07 -18.01 -8.08
CA GLU A 190 -4.28 -17.24 -9.31
C GLU A 190 -4.94 -15.85 -9.08
N THR A 191 -5.04 -15.38 -7.87
CA THR A 191 -5.64 -14.07 -7.53
C THR A 191 -4.56 -13.09 -7.09
N LEU A 192 -4.45 -11.97 -7.78
CA LEU A 192 -3.66 -10.82 -7.36
C LEU A 192 -4.54 -9.91 -6.51
N SER A 193 -4.07 -9.60 -5.31
CA SER A 193 -4.72 -8.66 -4.39
C SER A 193 -3.77 -7.51 -4.09
N LEU A 194 -4.29 -6.28 -4.17
CA LEU A 194 -3.59 -5.03 -3.91
C LEU A 194 -4.36 -4.27 -2.85
N VAL A 195 -3.69 -3.83 -1.79
CA VAL A 195 -4.32 -3.07 -0.70
C VAL A 195 -3.73 -1.67 -0.65
N PHE A 196 -4.61 -0.69 -0.76
CA PHE A 196 -4.29 0.72 -0.78
C PHE A 196 -4.74 1.41 0.49
N SER A 197 -3.97 2.42 0.91
CA SER A 197 -4.40 3.42 1.87
C SER A 197 -4.31 4.79 1.21
N VAL A 198 -5.44 5.48 1.15
CA VAL A 198 -5.55 6.83 0.61
C VAL A 198 -5.90 7.78 1.74
N ARG A 199 -5.15 8.87 1.86
CA ARG A 199 -5.49 9.96 2.78
C ARG A 199 -5.85 11.19 1.97
N TYR A 200 -7.12 11.60 2.04
CA TYR A 200 -7.65 12.70 1.23
C TYR A 200 -7.83 13.98 2.06
N PRO A 201 -7.65 15.15 1.43
CA PRO A 201 -7.76 16.45 2.07
C PRO A 201 -9.06 16.68 2.84
N VAL A 202 -8.98 17.41 3.95
CA VAL A 202 -10.10 17.63 4.88
C VAL A 202 -11.32 18.34 4.27
N THR A 203 -11.12 19.09 3.19
CA THR A 203 -12.22 19.79 2.50
C THR A 203 -12.91 18.94 1.45
N LEU A 204 -12.38 17.73 1.16
CA LEU A 204 -12.96 16.83 0.18
C LEU A 204 -13.94 15.85 0.82
N LYS A 205 -14.90 15.42 0.03
CA LYS A 205 -15.85 14.37 0.44
C LYS A 205 -15.38 13.02 -0.04
N TYR A 206 -15.70 11.99 0.72
CA TYR A 206 -15.42 10.59 0.42
C TYR A 206 -15.82 10.20 -1.01
N ASP A 207 -17.01 10.60 -1.46
CA ASP A 207 -17.55 10.27 -2.80
C ASP A 207 -16.71 10.78 -3.99
N LEU A 208 -15.77 11.69 -3.74
CA LEU A 208 -14.85 12.19 -4.77
C LEU A 208 -13.59 11.34 -4.91
N VAL A 209 -13.33 10.46 -3.95
CA VAL A 209 -12.11 9.64 -3.86
C VAL A 209 -12.42 8.17 -4.10
N TYR A 210 -13.64 7.74 -3.80
CA TYR A 210 -14.14 6.39 -4.03
C TYR A 210 -14.69 6.28 -5.45
#